data_4490e8f3b42c0d0a4fb427ff112ce25c
#
_entry.id   4490e8f3b42c0d0a4fb427ff112ce25c
#
_cell.length_a   1.000
_cell.length_b   1.000
_cell.length_c   1.000
_cell.angle_alpha   90.00
_cell.angle_beta   90.00
_cell.angle_gamma   90.00
#
_symmetry.space_group_name_H-M   'P 1'
#
loop_
_entity.id
_entity.type
_entity.pdbx_description
1 polymer ?
#
loop_
_entity_poly.entity_id
_entity_poly.type
_entity_poly.pdbx_seq_one_letter_code
_entity_poly.pdbx_strand_id
1 'polypeptide(L)'
;MIPAGHRPSTPAVAAALGTVYVVWGSTYLAIAYVVESLPPLLAAGIRFLVAGLALIAFLVARDRWRRRRGIRVEGLQWPRAVEWRTALIVGALLLLGGNGMVMIAEQTIPSGIAAVIIATTPIWLSVFDALLTRRMPSPLAIGGLLVGLMGVGILLLPSSGLDAFDPVGIGILVVATVCWASGSLYARHGPLPRSHLLGTGMEQLAGGLVLLAVGVSIGEVGRFDPAAVTTASLLGLAFLIVFGSLVAFTAYVWLLNHVAVTTVATYAYVNPVVAVALGVAFRGETLTPRSLLAAALIIGAVVAMVSGRPREAGETGPSPDVATLEPEGDVQ
;
A
#
# COMPACT_ATOMS: atom_id res chain seq x y z
N MET A 1 -12.60 -10.14 -14.91
CA MET A 1 -13.71 -9.30 -15.41
C MET A 1 -14.22 -8.50 -14.22
N ILE A 2 -13.96 -7.19 -14.18
CA ILE A 2 -14.54 -6.27 -13.18
C ILE A 2 -16.00 -6.09 -13.57
N PRO A 3 -16.96 -6.33 -12.66
CA PRO A 3 -18.36 -6.04 -12.95
C PRO A 3 -18.45 -4.55 -13.31
N ALA A 4 -19.25 -4.23 -14.33
CA ALA A 4 -19.57 -2.87 -14.76
C ALA A 4 -20.42 -2.15 -13.68
N GLY A 5 -19.81 -1.78 -12.58
CA GLY A 5 -20.41 -1.09 -11.45
C GLY A 5 -19.55 0.10 -11.06
N HIS A 6 -20.06 1.29 -11.34
CA HIS A 6 -19.61 2.61 -10.92
C HIS A 6 -18.09 2.80 -10.85
N ARG A 7 -17.51 3.44 -11.86
CA ARG A 7 -16.13 3.97 -11.75
C ARG A 7 -16.07 4.88 -10.51
N PRO A 8 -15.09 4.71 -9.64
CA PRO A 8 -14.98 5.56 -8.46
C PRO A 8 -14.84 7.02 -8.89
N SER A 9 -15.48 7.92 -8.16
CA SER A 9 -15.36 9.34 -8.45
C SER A 9 -13.90 9.81 -8.28
N THR A 10 -13.46 10.71 -9.13
CA THR A 10 -12.10 11.31 -9.04
C THR A 10 -11.79 11.84 -7.65
N PRO A 11 -12.71 12.54 -6.94
CA PRO A 11 -12.48 12.98 -5.56
C PRO A 11 -12.24 11.83 -4.57
N ALA A 12 -12.94 10.70 -4.71
CA ALA A 12 -12.73 9.54 -3.83
C ALA A 12 -11.34 8.93 -4.03
N VAL A 13 -10.89 8.81 -5.29
CA VAL A 13 -9.54 8.33 -5.61
C VAL A 13 -8.48 9.29 -5.06
N ALA A 14 -8.66 10.60 -5.26
CA ALA A 14 -7.74 11.61 -4.76
C ALA A 14 -7.66 11.61 -3.22
N ALA A 15 -8.80 11.48 -2.53
CA ALA A 15 -8.85 11.38 -1.08
C ALA A 15 -8.13 10.12 -0.57
N ALA A 16 -8.36 8.97 -1.20
CA ALA A 16 -7.71 7.72 -0.83
C ALA A 16 -6.19 7.78 -1.05
N LEU A 17 -5.74 8.31 -2.21
CA LEU A 17 -4.31 8.52 -2.49
C LEU A 17 -3.69 9.50 -1.48
N GLY A 18 -4.31 10.65 -1.24
CA GLY A 18 -3.85 11.62 -0.25
C GLY A 18 -3.73 11.02 1.16
N THR A 19 -4.70 10.20 1.55
CA THR A 19 -4.66 9.45 2.82
C THR A 19 -3.43 8.54 2.90
N VAL A 20 -3.19 7.74 1.85
CA VAL A 20 -2.03 6.84 1.80
C VAL A 20 -0.73 7.64 1.83
N TYR A 21 -0.62 8.73 1.06
CA TYR A 21 0.58 9.57 0.99
C TYR A 21 0.94 10.17 2.35
N VAL A 22 -0.02 10.84 2.99
CA VAL A 22 0.23 11.54 4.25
C VAL A 22 0.46 10.55 5.39
N VAL A 23 -0.41 9.57 5.51
CA VAL A 23 -0.33 8.63 6.64
C VAL A 23 0.89 7.72 6.50
N TRP A 24 1.12 7.11 5.35
CA TRP A 24 2.28 6.22 5.22
C TRP A 24 3.61 6.98 5.17
N GLY A 25 3.62 8.23 4.66
CA GLY A 25 4.78 9.10 4.78
C GLY A 25 5.18 9.40 6.23
N SER A 26 4.21 9.42 7.14
CA SER A 26 4.47 9.61 8.58
C SER A 26 4.74 8.31 9.33
N THR A 27 4.48 7.13 8.75
CA THR A 27 4.69 5.85 9.46
C THR A 27 6.16 5.53 9.72
N TYR A 28 7.10 5.97 8.88
CA TYR A 28 8.53 5.77 9.11
C TYR A 28 8.98 6.35 10.46
N LEU A 29 8.57 7.58 10.75
CA LEU A 29 8.85 8.19 12.06
C LEU A 29 8.20 7.40 13.21
N ALA A 30 6.96 6.95 13.03
CA ALA A 30 6.27 6.18 14.06
C ALA A 30 6.93 4.80 14.26
N ILE A 31 7.39 4.13 13.19
CA ILE A 31 8.14 2.86 13.27
C ILE A 31 9.44 3.07 14.03
N ALA A 32 10.22 4.12 13.71
CA ALA A 32 11.46 4.42 14.44
C ALA A 32 11.25 4.48 15.96
N TYR A 33 10.21 5.18 16.44
CA TYR A 33 9.86 5.19 17.86
C TYR A 33 9.43 3.83 18.40
N VAL A 34 8.70 3.04 17.60
CA VAL A 34 8.23 1.71 18.03
C VAL A 34 9.40 0.77 18.28
N VAL A 35 10.35 0.69 17.32
CA VAL A 35 11.47 -0.26 17.40
C VAL A 35 12.55 0.12 18.41
N GLU A 36 12.50 1.34 18.99
CA GLU A 36 13.39 1.74 20.07
C GLU A 36 13.22 0.89 21.34
N SER A 37 11.99 0.43 21.62
CA SER A 37 11.71 -0.32 22.86
C SER A 37 10.82 -1.54 22.69
N LEU A 38 10.27 -1.77 21.48
CA LEU A 38 9.43 -2.92 21.19
C LEU A 38 10.08 -3.81 20.13
N PRO A 39 10.04 -5.14 20.30
CA PRO A 39 10.51 -6.08 19.28
C PRO A 39 9.73 -5.91 17.98
N PRO A 40 10.40 -5.79 16.82
CA PRO A 40 9.79 -5.33 15.58
C PRO A 40 8.65 -6.23 15.08
N LEU A 41 8.84 -7.55 15.03
CA LEU A 41 7.81 -8.46 14.53
C LEU A 41 6.65 -8.64 15.49
N LEU A 42 6.90 -8.63 16.80
CA LEU A 42 5.84 -8.67 17.81
C LEU A 42 5.00 -7.39 17.75
N ALA A 43 5.63 -6.22 17.65
CA ALA A 43 4.93 -4.95 17.53
C ALA A 43 4.11 -4.88 16.22
N ALA A 44 4.69 -5.28 15.08
CA ALA A 44 3.98 -5.37 13.83
C ALA A 44 2.82 -6.37 13.89
N GLY A 45 3.04 -7.53 14.50
CA GLY A 45 2.03 -8.56 14.67
C GLY A 45 0.83 -8.09 15.49
N ILE A 46 1.09 -7.47 16.64
CA ILE A 46 0.04 -6.85 17.49
C ILE A 46 -0.71 -5.77 16.70
N ARG A 47 0.01 -4.88 16.00
CA ARG A 47 -0.55 -3.82 15.18
C ARG A 47 -1.59 -4.37 14.21
N PHE A 48 -1.21 -5.33 13.38
CA PHE A 48 -2.09 -5.85 12.34
C PHE A 48 -3.16 -6.79 12.88
N LEU A 49 -2.88 -7.56 13.93
CA LEU A 49 -3.87 -8.39 14.61
C LEU A 49 -5.00 -7.53 15.19
N VAL A 50 -4.66 -6.46 15.93
CA VAL A 50 -5.63 -5.54 16.51
C VAL A 50 -6.46 -4.85 15.41
N ALA A 51 -5.81 -4.38 14.36
CA ALA A 51 -6.50 -3.72 13.26
C ALA A 51 -7.43 -4.69 12.49
N GLY A 52 -6.97 -5.90 12.19
CA GLY A 52 -7.78 -6.94 11.54
C GLY A 52 -8.99 -7.34 12.36
N LEU A 53 -8.81 -7.57 13.66
CA LEU A 53 -9.91 -7.87 14.60
C LEU A 53 -10.90 -6.70 14.68
N ALA A 54 -10.42 -5.46 14.76
CA ALA A 54 -11.27 -4.27 14.81
C ALA A 54 -12.13 -4.12 13.55
N LEU A 55 -11.57 -4.34 12.36
CA LEU A 55 -12.31 -4.30 11.10
C LEU A 55 -13.39 -5.38 11.04
N ILE A 56 -13.05 -6.63 11.39
CA ILE A 56 -13.99 -7.73 11.38
C ILE A 56 -15.09 -7.50 12.41
N ALA A 57 -14.75 -7.10 13.65
CA ALA A 57 -15.70 -6.78 14.69
C ALA A 57 -16.64 -5.65 14.30
N PHE A 58 -16.12 -4.59 13.67
CA PHE A 58 -16.93 -3.49 13.13
C PHE A 58 -17.95 -4.00 12.10
N LEU A 59 -17.53 -4.85 11.16
CA LEU A 59 -18.40 -5.37 10.12
C LEU A 59 -19.51 -6.26 10.71
N VAL A 60 -19.17 -7.14 11.65
CA VAL A 60 -20.14 -7.99 12.35
C VAL A 60 -21.12 -7.15 13.15
N ALA A 61 -20.64 -6.15 13.89
CA ALA A 61 -21.50 -5.26 14.68
C ALA A 61 -22.44 -4.45 13.77
N ARG A 62 -21.92 -3.93 12.64
CA ARG A 62 -22.70 -3.20 11.63
C ARG A 62 -23.79 -4.08 10.99
N ASP A 63 -23.44 -5.32 10.64
CA ASP A 63 -24.41 -6.27 10.06
C ASP A 63 -25.51 -6.60 11.07
N ARG A 64 -25.15 -6.92 12.33
CA ARG A 64 -26.13 -7.17 13.41
C ARG A 64 -27.05 -5.98 13.67
N TRP A 65 -26.51 -4.76 13.69
CA TRP A 65 -27.27 -3.54 13.90
C TRP A 65 -28.28 -3.30 12.75
N ARG A 66 -27.86 -3.49 11.49
CA ARG A 66 -28.73 -3.37 10.30
C ARG A 66 -29.86 -4.38 10.33
N ARG A 67 -29.56 -5.64 10.66
CA ARG A 67 -30.59 -6.70 10.82
C ARG A 67 -31.60 -6.36 11.90
N ARG A 68 -31.15 -5.86 13.06
CA ARG A 68 -32.04 -5.43 14.15
C ARG A 68 -32.98 -4.28 13.77
N ARG A 69 -32.56 -3.44 12.82
CA ARG A 69 -33.38 -2.33 12.29
C ARG A 69 -34.25 -2.71 11.09
N GLY A 70 -34.32 -3.98 10.72
CA GLY A 70 -35.13 -4.45 9.60
C GLY A 70 -34.61 -4.00 8.22
N ILE A 71 -33.38 -3.46 8.15
CA ILE A 71 -32.79 -3.04 6.88
C ILE A 71 -32.41 -4.32 6.10
N ARG A 72 -33.10 -4.56 4.98
CA ARG A 72 -32.74 -5.66 4.07
C ARG A 72 -31.43 -5.36 3.40
N VAL A 73 -30.36 -6.05 3.82
CA VAL A 73 -29.04 -6.05 3.18
C VAL A 73 -28.64 -7.50 2.97
N GLU A 74 -27.89 -7.77 1.91
CA GLU A 74 -27.15 -9.03 1.84
C GLU A 74 -26.28 -9.13 3.10
N GLY A 75 -26.54 -10.14 3.93
CA GLY A 75 -25.80 -10.33 5.18
C GLY A 75 -24.33 -10.56 4.92
N LEU A 76 -23.51 -10.33 5.94
CA LEU A 76 -22.08 -10.64 5.86
C LEU A 76 -21.91 -12.13 5.51
N GLN A 77 -21.38 -12.38 4.32
CA GLN A 77 -21.09 -13.76 3.88
C GLN A 77 -19.80 -14.21 4.56
N TRP A 78 -19.85 -15.38 5.21
CA TRP A 78 -18.65 -15.96 5.81
C TRP A 78 -17.64 -16.35 4.73
N PRO A 79 -16.34 -16.02 4.93
CA PRO A 79 -15.31 -16.30 3.96
C PRO A 79 -15.12 -17.81 3.73
N ARG A 80 -14.88 -18.17 2.49
CA ARG A 80 -14.53 -19.55 2.10
C ARG A 80 -13.06 -19.84 2.41
N ALA A 81 -12.71 -21.11 2.51
CA ALA A 81 -11.32 -21.54 2.76
C ALA A 81 -10.31 -20.96 1.73
N VAL A 82 -10.73 -20.85 0.46
CA VAL A 82 -9.89 -20.27 -0.61
C VAL A 82 -9.61 -18.79 -0.36
N GLU A 83 -10.57 -18.03 0.17
CA GLU A 83 -10.41 -16.61 0.50
C GLU A 83 -9.47 -16.43 1.70
N TRP A 84 -9.55 -17.31 2.70
CA TRP A 84 -8.61 -17.35 3.82
C TRP A 84 -7.19 -17.71 3.36
N ARG A 85 -7.04 -18.65 2.42
CA ARG A 85 -5.73 -18.96 1.83
C ARG A 85 -5.15 -17.74 1.12
N THR A 86 -5.95 -17.03 0.34
CA THR A 86 -5.53 -15.78 -0.32
C THR A 86 -5.12 -14.74 0.72
N ALA A 87 -5.93 -14.51 1.75
CA ALA A 87 -5.63 -13.56 2.82
C ALA A 87 -4.34 -13.92 3.58
N LEU A 88 -4.07 -15.21 3.80
CA LEU A 88 -2.83 -15.67 4.41
C LEU A 88 -1.61 -15.37 3.53
N ILE A 89 -1.68 -15.67 2.23
CA ILE A 89 -0.58 -15.39 1.28
C ILE A 89 -0.33 -13.90 1.17
N VAL A 90 -1.39 -13.10 1.01
CA VAL A 90 -1.30 -11.64 0.95
C VAL A 90 -0.74 -11.08 2.26
N GLY A 91 -1.26 -11.52 3.40
CA GLY A 91 -0.78 -11.12 4.72
C GLY A 91 0.68 -11.48 4.95
N ALA A 92 1.12 -12.68 4.54
CA ALA A 92 2.53 -13.07 4.64
C ALA A 92 3.42 -12.20 3.73
N LEU A 93 3.02 -11.92 2.50
CA LEU A 93 3.81 -11.13 1.57
C LEU A 93 3.83 -9.65 1.93
N LEU A 94 2.67 -9.03 2.20
CA LEU A 94 2.61 -7.59 2.49
C LEU A 94 3.06 -7.27 3.91
N LEU A 95 2.64 -8.07 4.89
CA LEU A 95 2.80 -7.68 6.29
C LEU A 95 4.08 -8.28 6.92
N LEU A 96 4.37 -9.56 6.70
CA LEU A 96 5.65 -10.11 7.14
C LEU A 96 6.77 -9.72 6.17
N GLY A 97 6.66 -10.09 4.89
CA GLY A 97 7.67 -9.84 3.88
C GLY A 97 7.87 -8.35 3.56
N GLY A 98 6.82 -7.54 3.58
CA GLY A 98 6.89 -6.10 3.42
C GLY A 98 7.16 -5.38 4.74
N ASN A 99 6.12 -5.11 5.53
CA ASN A 99 6.23 -4.29 6.74
C ASN A 99 7.17 -4.87 7.80
N GLY A 100 7.12 -6.17 8.07
CA GLY A 100 7.96 -6.81 9.08
C GLY A 100 9.45 -6.68 8.76
N MET A 101 9.83 -6.93 7.50
CA MET A 101 11.22 -6.77 7.05
C MET A 101 11.69 -5.31 7.10
N VAL A 102 10.82 -4.33 6.79
CA VAL A 102 11.15 -2.91 6.97
C VAL A 102 11.43 -2.61 8.44
N MET A 103 10.58 -3.06 9.37
CA MET A 103 10.80 -2.85 10.80
C MET A 103 12.08 -3.53 11.33
N ILE A 104 12.46 -4.69 10.78
CA ILE A 104 13.74 -5.33 11.10
C ILE A 104 14.90 -4.49 10.56
N ALA A 105 14.84 -4.05 9.32
CA ALA A 105 15.91 -3.28 8.70
C ALA A 105 16.12 -1.90 9.35
N GLU A 106 15.06 -1.23 9.80
CA GLU A 106 15.15 0.07 10.47
C GLU A 106 15.84 0.02 11.86
N GLN A 107 16.16 -1.17 12.37
CA GLN A 107 17.02 -1.30 13.54
C GLN A 107 18.49 -0.94 13.24
N THR A 108 18.94 -1.13 11.99
CA THR A 108 20.35 -0.91 11.57
C THR A 108 20.47 0.07 10.41
N ILE A 109 19.41 0.26 9.63
CA ILE A 109 19.37 1.16 8.48
C ILE A 109 18.58 2.42 8.83
N PRO A 110 19.15 3.62 8.63
CA PRO A 110 18.41 4.88 8.81
C PRO A 110 17.15 4.93 7.96
N SER A 111 16.05 5.44 8.52
CA SER A 111 14.73 5.51 7.88
C SER A 111 14.75 6.21 6.51
N GLY A 112 15.63 7.21 6.32
CA GLY A 112 15.82 7.86 5.03
C GLY A 112 16.35 6.91 3.94
N ILE A 113 17.32 6.04 4.27
CA ILE A 113 17.86 5.04 3.32
C ILE A 113 16.82 3.94 3.07
N ALA A 114 16.12 3.50 4.11
CA ALA A 114 15.00 2.57 3.96
C ALA A 114 13.97 3.13 2.98
N ALA A 115 13.59 4.40 3.10
CA ALA A 115 12.66 5.06 2.21
C ALA A 115 13.15 5.12 0.74
N VAL A 116 14.46 5.32 0.49
CA VAL A 116 15.04 5.25 -0.88
C VAL A 116 14.82 3.88 -1.50
N ILE A 117 15.15 2.82 -0.74
CA ILE A 117 15.03 1.45 -1.24
C ILE A 117 13.57 1.09 -1.45
N ILE A 118 12.69 1.45 -0.51
CA ILE A 118 11.24 1.23 -0.64
C ILE A 118 10.66 2.00 -1.84
N ALA A 119 11.22 3.15 -2.22
CA ALA A 119 10.82 3.88 -3.42
C ALA A 119 11.11 3.13 -4.73
N THR A 120 11.83 2.01 -4.70
CA THR A 120 11.96 1.11 -5.85
C THR A 120 10.73 0.20 -6.05
N THR A 121 9.82 0.12 -5.09
CA THR A 121 8.59 -0.71 -5.17
C THR A 121 7.78 -0.53 -6.47
N PRO A 122 7.57 0.69 -6.99
CA PRO A 122 6.87 0.89 -8.26
C PRO A 122 7.53 0.19 -9.45
N ILE A 123 8.85 0.01 -9.43
CA ILE A 123 9.58 -0.73 -10.48
C ILE A 123 9.13 -2.20 -10.46
N TRP A 124 9.18 -2.84 -9.29
CA TRP A 124 8.77 -4.22 -9.13
C TRP A 124 7.31 -4.44 -9.46
N LEU A 125 6.43 -3.54 -9.00
CA LEU A 125 5.00 -3.57 -9.33
C LEU A 125 4.78 -3.48 -10.84
N SER A 126 5.46 -2.56 -11.54
CA SER A 126 5.32 -2.39 -12.98
C SER A 126 5.87 -3.59 -13.76
N VAL A 127 7.02 -4.14 -13.35
CA VAL A 127 7.61 -5.33 -13.98
C VAL A 127 6.71 -6.53 -13.82
N PHE A 128 6.24 -6.82 -12.60
CA PHE A 128 5.40 -7.98 -12.33
C PHE A 128 4.00 -7.84 -12.97
N ASP A 129 3.42 -6.64 -12.97
CA ASP A 129 2.16 -6.39 -13.66
C ASP A 129 2.31 -6.58 -15.17
N ALA A 130 3.40 -6.10 -15.78
CA ALA A 130 3.71 -6.32 -17.19
C ALA A 130 3.89 -7.81 -17.52
N LEU A 131 4.57 -8.58 -16.66
CA LEU A 131 4.74 -10.02 -16.84
C LEU A 131 3.41 -10.78 -16.75
N LEU A 132 2.54 -10.41 -15.81
CA LEU A 132 1.23 -11.03 -15.63
C LEU A 132 0.23 -10.68 -16.73
N THR A 133 0.17 -9.39 -17.10
CA THR A 133 -0.80 -8.89 -18.08
C THR A 133 -0.30 -8.97 -19.51
N ARG A 134 1.00 -9.22 -19.72
CA ARG A 134 1.72 -9.13 -21.00
C ARG A 134 1.56 -7.77 -21.69
N ARG A 135 1.37 -6.71 -20.91
CA ARG A 135 1.24 -5.33 -21.38
C ARG A 135 2.32 -4.45 -20.76
N MET A 136 3.11 -3.81 -21.60
CA MET A 136 4.14 -2.88 -21.14
C MET A 136 3.49 -1.58 -20.65
N PRO A 137 4.05 -0.95 -19.59
CA PRO A 137 3.66 0.40 -19.20
C PRO A 137 3.89 1.38 -20.34
N SER A 138 3.13 2.49 -20.36
CA SER A 138 3.34 3.53 -21.36
C SER A 138 4.74 4.14 -21.22
N PRO A 139 5.36 4.66 -22.31
CA PRO A 139 6.67 5.33 -22.23
C PRO A 139 6.68 6.49 -21.23
N LEU A 140 5.56 7.21 -21.10
CA LEU A 140 5.40 8.28 -20.11
C LEU A 140 5.42 7.75 -18.67
N ALA A 141 4.79 6.60 -18.42
CA ALA A 141 4.83 5.95 -17.11
C ALA A 141 6.23 5.45 -16.77
N ILE A 142 6.97 4.88 -17.74
CA ILE A 142 8.36 4.46 -17.56
C ILE A 142 9.25 5.67 -17.28
N GLY A 143 9.12 6.76 -18.07
CA GLY A 143 9.83 8.00 -17.81
C GLY A 143 9.56 8.57 -16.43
N GLY A 144 8.29 8.61 -16.00
CA GLY A 144 7.89 9.01 -14.65
C GLY A 144 8.53 8.15 -13.57
N LEU A 145 8.56 6.82 -13.75
CA LEU A 145 9.20 5.88 -12.84
C LEU A 145 10.69 6.22 -12.61
N LEU A 146 11.43 6.43 -13.68
CA LEU A 146 12.87 6.74 -13.61
C LEU A 146 13.12 8.12 -12.99
N VAL A 147 12.36 9.14 -13.39
CA VAL A 147 12.47 10.50 -12.83
C VAL A 147 12.10 10.51 -11.34
N GLY A 148 11.07 9.77 -10.93
CA GLY A 148 10.68 9.64 -9.54
C GLY A 148 11.78 8.99 -8.68
N LEU A 149 12.36 7.90 -9.16
CA LEU A 149 13.46 7.23 -8.48
C LEU A 149 14.68 8.14 -8.35
N MET A 150 15.03 8.88 -9.42
CA MET A 150 16.12 9.87 -9.40
C MET A 150 15.84 10.99 -8.39
N GLY A 151 14.61 11.52 -8.34
CA GLY A 151 14.21 12.52 -7.36
C GLY A 151 14.34 12.02 -5.91
N VAL A 152 13.92 10.78 -5.62
CA VAL A 152 14.10 10.17 -4.31
C VAL A 152 15.58 9.97 -3.98
N GLY A 153 16.39 9.53 -4.94
CA GLY A 153 17.84 9.43 -4.78
C GLY A 153 18.49 10.77 -4.43
N ILE A 154 18.14 11.84 -5.16
CA ILE A 154 18.62 13.20 -4.85
C ILE A 154 18.21 13.63 -3.45
N LEU A 155 16.98 13.32 -3.02
CA LEU A 155 16.46 13.73 -1.71
C LEU A 155 17.20 13.08 -0.54
N LEU A 156 17.40 11.78 -0.60
CA LEU A 156 17.68 10.96 0.57
C LEU A 156 19.10 10.38 0.61
N LEU A 157 19.76 10.17 -0.55
CA LEU A 157 21.11 9.61 -0.54
C LEU A 157 22.11 10.55 0.14
N PRO A 158 22.87 10.04 1.15
CA PRO A 158 23.91 10.83 1.80
C PRO A 158 25.03 11.18 0.83
N SER A 159 25.73 12.28 1.11
CA SER A 159 26.92 12.67 0.33
C SER A 159 28.07 11.65 0.46
N SER A 160 28.07 10.86 1.55
CA SER A 160 29.04 9.79 1.83
C SER A 160 28.81 8.49 1.07
N GLY A 161 27.72 8.39 0.29
CA GLY A 161 27.39 7.16 -0.45
C GLY A 161 26.72 6.07 0.41
N LEU A 162 26.56 4.87 -0.18
CA LEU A 162 25.90 3.71 0.44
C LEU A 162 26.88 2.78 1.17
N ASP A 163 28.19 2.94 0.96
CA ASP A 163 29.23 2.03 1.49
C ASP A 163 29.32 2.01 3.02
N ALA A 164 28.69 2.98 3.68
CA ALA A 164 28.64 3.09 5.15
C ALA A 164 27.51 2.26 5.79
N PHE A 165 26.65 1.58 5.00
CA PHE A 165 25.46 0.89 5.51
C PHE A 165 25.60 -0.63 5.49
N ASP A 166 24.90 -1.28 6.43
CA ASP A 166 24.84 -2.74 6.52
C ASP A 166 24.24 -3.36 5.25
N PRO A 167 25.02 -4.16 4.49
CA PRO A 167 24.53 -4.79 3.26
C PRO A 167 23.40 -5.79 3.49
N VAL A 168 23.34 -6.39 4.69
CA VAL A 168 22.26 -7.30 5.08
C VAL A 168 20.94 -6.53 5.22
N GLY A 169 20.97 -5.38 5.90
CA GLY A 169 19.81 -4.50 6.03
C GLY A 169 19.30 -4.00 4.67
N ILE A 170 20.22 -3.63 3.77
CA ILE A 170 19.85 -3.27 2.37
C ILE A 170 19.18 -4.46 1.66
N GLY A 171 19.76 -5.66 1.75
CA GLY A 171 19.20 -6.87 1.16
C GLY A 171 17.79 -7.19 1.68
N ILE A 172 17.56 -7.04 2.98
CA ILE A 172 16.25 -7.21 3.62
C ILE A 172 15.23 -6.23 3.02
N LEU A 173 15.59 -4.95 2.83
CA LEU A 173 14.71 -3.95 2.24
C LEU A 173 14.39 -4.23 0.77
N VAL A 174 15.36 -4.71 -0.02
CA VAL A 174 15.10 -5.13 -1.41
C VAL A 174 14.10 -6.29 -1.44
N VAL A 175 14.28 -7.30 -0.60
CA VAL A 175 13.31 -8.41 -0.48
C VAL A 175 11.94 -7.89 -0.03
N ALA A 176 11.90 -6.92 0.88
CA ALA A 176 10.66 -6.30 1.32
C ALA A 176 9.89 -5.65 0.15
N THR A 177 10.56 -4.93 -0.75
CA THR A 177 9.91 -4.32 -1.93
C THR A 177 9.36 -5.35 -2.90
N VAL A 178 10.10 -6.44 -3.13
CA VAL A 178 9.66 -7.56 -3.97
C VAL A 178 8.45 -8.27 -3.37
N CYS A 179 8.48 -8.56 -2.07
CA CYS A 179 7.36 -9.17 -1.36
C CYS A 179 6.12 -8.27 -1.39
N TRP A 180 6.30 -6.98 -1.17
CA TRP A 180 5.20 -6.01 -1.25
C TRP A 180 4.58 -5.96 -2.63
N ALA A 181 5.38 -5.88 -3.69
CA ALA A 181 4.91 -5.86 -5.06
C ALA A 181 4.15 -7.15 -5.42
N SER A 182 4.72 -8.30 -5.08
CA SER A 182 4.11 -9.61 -5.31
C SER A 182 2.78 -9.76 -4.56
N GLY A 183 2.76 -9.40 -3.29
CA GLY A 183 1.56 -9.46 -2.44
C GLY A 183 0.45 -8.53 -2.95
N SER A 184 0.79 -7.33 -3.40
CA SER A 184 -0.17 -6.37 -3.95
C SER A 184 -0.84 -6.88 -5.23
N LEU A 185 -0.07 -7.48 -6.13
CA LEU A 185 -0.61 -8.08 -7.35
C LEU A 185 -1.42 -9.34 -7.04
N TYR A 186 -0.98 -10.14 -6.09
CA TYR A 186 -1.73 -11.31 -5.66
C TYR A 186 -3.08 -10.91 -5.01
N ALA A 187 -3.10 -9.87 -4.17
CA ALA A 187 -4.32 -9.30 -3.59
C ALA A 187 -5.31 -8.80 -4.67
N ARG A 188 -4.78 -8.23 -5.76
CA ARG A 188 -5.60 -7.72 -6.86
C ARG A 188 -6.28 -8.82 -7.67
N HIS A 189 -5.64 -9.98 -7.87
CA HIS A 189 -6.09 -11.05 -8.76
C HIS A 189 -6.60 -12.29 -8.02
N GLY A 190 -6.28 -12.43 -6.74
CA GLY A 190 -6.69 -13.57 -5.93
C GLY A 190 -8.16 -13.53 -5.52
N PRO A 191 -8.76 -14.70 -5.23
CA PRO A 191 -10.11 -14.78 -4.72
C PRO A 191 -10.18 -14.20 -3.31
N LEU A 192 -10.81 -13.03 -3.18
CA LEU A 192 -11.09 -12.33 -1.92
C LEU A 192 -12.60 -12.13 -1.75
N PRO A 193 -13.09 -11.92 -0.52
CA PRO A 193 -14.48 -11.62 -0.26
C PRO A 193 -14.97 -10.40 -1.04
N ARG A 194 -16.26 -10.38 -1.42
CA ARG A 194 -16.87 -9.21 -2.09
C ARG A 194 -16.73 -7.92 -1.29
N SER A 195 -16.71 -8.02 0.03
CA SER A 195 -16.44 -6.87 0.91
C SER A 195 -14.94 -6.63 1.02
N HIS A 196 -14.44 -5.55 0.40
CA HIS A 196 -13.03 -5.14 0.51
C HIS A 196 -12.58 -4.98 1.97
N LEU A 197 -13.45 -4.40 2.84
CA LEU A 197 -13.15 -4.27 4.26
C LEU A 197 -12.99 -5.63 4.96
N LEU A 198 -13.78 -6.64 4.56
CA LEU A 198 -13.63 -7.99 5.11
C LEU A 198 -12.32 -8.61 4.64
N GLY A 199 -12.00 -8.49 3.35
CA GLY A 199 -10.71 -8.94 2.79
C GLY A 199 -9.54 -8.30 3.52
N THR A 200 -9.56 -6.98 3.66
CA THR A 200 -8.53 -6.22 4.42
C THR A 200 -8.41 -6.70 5.86
N GLY A 201 -9.53 -6.92 6.55
CA GLY A 201 -9.53 -7.44 7.91
C GLY A 201 -8.92 -8.85 8.01
N MET A 202 -9.22 -9.72 7.04
CA MET A 202 -8.68 -11.07 6.96
C MET A 202 -7.17 -11.06 6.66
N GLU A 203 -6.72 -10.23 5.73
CA GLU A 203 -5.30 -10.06 5.38
C GLU A 203 -4.49 -9.59 6.59
N GLN A 204 -5.00 -8.58 7.31
CA GLN A 204 -4.35 -8.07 8.51
C GLN A 204 -4.36 -9.08 9.66
N LEU A 205 -5.47 -9.78 9.87
CA LEU A 205 -5.56 -10.82 10.90
C LEU A 205 -4.57 -11.97 10.61
N ALA A 206 -4.59 -12.50 9.39
CA ALA A 206 -3.73 -13.60 8.99
C ALA A 206 -2.25 -13.19 9.03
N GLY A 207 -1.90 -12.04 8.45
CA GLY A 207 -0.53 -11.53 8.45
C GLY A 207 -0.03 -11.15 9.85
N GLY A 208 -0.91 -10.60 10.70
CA GLY A 208 -0.60 -10.33 12.12
C GLY A 208 -0.26 -11.61 12.88
N LEU A 209 -1.02 -12.69 12.67
CA LEU A 209 -0.73 -14.01 13.27
C LEU A 209 0.60 -14.59 12.75
N VAL A 210 0.89 -14.46 11.44
CA VAL A 210 2.16 -14.90 10.87
C VAL A 210 3.33 -14.13 11.46
N LEU A 211 3.21 -12.80 11.58
CA LEU A 211 4.23 -11.93 12.21
C LEU A 211 4.51 -12.35 13.66
N LEU A 212 3.46 -12.56 14.46
CA LEU A 212 3.59 -13.02 15.83
C LEU A 212 4.27 -14.40 15.91
N ALA A 213 3.84 -15.34 15.06
CA ALA A 213 4.41 -16.68 15.04
C ALA A 213 5.91 -16.65 14.68
N VAL A 214 6.31 -15.85 13.68
CA VAL A 214 7.72 -15.67 13.32
C VAL A 214 8.49 -14.94 14.42
N GLY A 215 7.97 -13.84 14.98
CA GLY A 215 8.61 -13.09 16.07
C GLY A 215 8.87 -13.98 17.31
N VAL A 216 7.88 -14.82 17.67
CA VAL A 216 8.05 -15.81 18.75
C VAL A 216 9.13 -16.82 18.37
N SER A 217 9.11 -17.37 17.17
CA SER A 217 10.03 -18.43 16.71
C SER A 217 11.50 -17.97 16.65
N ILE A 218 11.74 -16.68 16.36
CA ILE A 218 13.11 -16.10 16.37
C ILE A 218 13.52 -15.55 17.73
N GLY A 219 12.71 -15.78 18.77
CA GLY A 219 13.05 -15.46 20.17
C GLY A 219 12.84 -13.98 20.55
N GLU A 220 12.03 -13.21 19.82
CA GLU A 220 11.75 -11.81 20.19
C GLU A 220 11.10 -11.67 21.57
N VAL A 221 10.30 -12.67 22.00
CA VAL A 221 9.68 -12.68 23.33
C VAL A 221 10.75 -12.65 24.44
N GLY A 222 11.85 -13.38 24.26
CA GLY A 222 12.94 -13.40 25.25
C GLY A 222 13.77 -12.11 25.29
N ARG A 223 13.64 -11.25 24.26
CA ARG A 223 14.31 -9.94 24.17
C ARG A 223 13.40 -8.80 24.62
N PHE A 224 12.13 -9.07 24.86
CA PHE A 224 11.16 -8.05 25.27
C PHE A 224 11.33 -7.71 26.75
N ASP A 225 11.70 -6.47 27.04
CA ASP A 225 11.72 -5.91 28.38
C ASP A 225 10.54 -4.97 28.60
N PRO A 226 9.52 -5.37 29.38
CA PRO A 226 8.36 -4.51 29.66
C PRO A 226 8.75 -3.20 30.38
N ALA A 227 9.86 -3.19 31.14
CA ALA A 227 10.30 -1.99 31.87
C ALA A 227 10.97 -0.95 30.96
N ALA A 228 11.48 -1.38 29.80
CA ALA A 228 12.08 -0.50 28.80
C ALA A 228 11.06 0.18 27.89
N VAL A 229 9.77 -0.22 27.95
CA VAL A 229 8.74 0.30 27.03
C VAL A 229 8.48 1.78 27.29
N THR A 230 8.67 2.61 26.26
CA THR A 230 8.47 4.05 26.34
C THR A 230 7.05 4.47 25.95
N THR A 231 6.59 5.60 26.47
CA THR A 231 5.32 6.21 26.05
C THR A 231 5.34 6.56 24.55
N ALA A 232 6.49 6.99 24.02
CA ALA A 232 6.64 7.31 22.60
C ALA A 232 6.40 6.07 21.71
N SER A 233 6.97 4.91 22.10
CA SER A 233 6.75 3.65 21.38
C SER A 233 5.29 3.20 21.41
N LEU A 234 4.60 3.36 22.55
CA LEU A 234 3.17 3.03 22.66
C LEU A 234 2.29 3.96 21.80
N LEU A 235 2.57 5.27 21.83
CA LEU A 235 1.87 6.25 20.98
C LEU A 235 2.14 5.99 19.50
N GLY A 236 3.39 5.68 19.13
CA GLY A 236 3.77 5.26 17.79
C GLY A 236 3.00 4.03 17.34
N LEU A 237 2.92 2.99 18.20
CA LEU A 237 2.16 1.77 17.91
C LEU A 237 0.65 2.07 17.76
N ALA A 238 0.07 2.88 18.62
CA ALA A 238 -1.33 3.29 18.53
C ALA A 238 -1.60 4.06 17.22
N PHE A 239 -0.72 4.99 16.84
CA PHE A 239 -0.77 5.69 15.56
C PHE A 239 -0.72 4.71 14.38
N LEU A 240 0.20 3.76 14.41
CA LEU A 240 0.34 2.73 13.36
C LEU A 240 -0.91 1.84 13.26
N ILE A 241 -1.54 1.49 14.37
CA ILE A 241 -2.79 0.72 14.38
C ILE A 241 -3.93 1.51 13.73
N VAL A 242 -4.18 2.72 14.22
CA VAL A 242 -5.35 3.51 13.81
C VAL A 242 -5.16 4.07 12.40
N PHE A 243 -4.11 4.84 12.19
CA PHE A 243 -3.92 5.54 10.93
C PHE A 243 -3.24 4.65 9.88
N GLY A 244 -2.16 3.98 10.24
CA GLY A 244 -1.39 3.15 9.31
C GLY A 244 -2.16 1.92 8.82
N SER A 245 -2.84 1.22 9.73
CA SER A 245 -3.47 -0.06 9.44
C SER A 245 -4.98 0.03 9.19
N LEU A 246 -5.74 0.74 10.02
CA LEU A 246 -7.19 0.84 9.80
C LEU A 246 -7.52 1.81 8.65
N VAL A 247 -6.89 2.98 8.61
CA VAL A 247 -7.24 4.02 7.62
C VAL A 247 -6.47 3.84 6.33
N ALA A 248 -5.14 3.95 6.36
CA ALA A 248 -4.35 3.98 5.12
C ALA A 248 -4.25 2.63 4.43
N PHE A 249 -4.10 1.52 5.17
CA PHE A 249 -4.06 0.19 4.54
C PHE A 249 -5.41 -0.17 3.90
N THR A 250 -6.53 0.21 4.52
CA THR A 250 -7.87 0.06 3.91
C THR A 250 -8.01 0.88 2.63
N ALA A 251 -7.54 2.13 2.63
CA ALA A 251 -7.53 2.98 1.45
C ALA A 251 -6.63 2.38 0.34
N TYR A 252 -5.48 1.83 0.70
CA TYR A 252 -4.55 1.17 -0.23
C TYR A 252 -5.17 -0.06 -0.90
N VAL A 253 -5.76 -0.98 -0.13
CA VAL A 253 -6.43 -2.17 -0.69
C VAL A 253 -7.61 -1.77 -1.56
N TRP A 254 -8.36 -0.73 -1.17
CA TRP A 254 -9.42 -0.18 -2.01
C TRP A 254 -8.86 0.35 -3.33
N LEU A 255 -7.78 1.15 -3.30
CA LEU A 255 -7.14 1.68 -4.51
C LEU A 255 -6.66 0.56 -5.44
N LEU A 256 -6.03 -0.50 -4.92
CA LEU A 256 -5.57 -1.64 -5.73
C LEU A 256 -6.69 -2.26 -6.57
N ASN A 257 -7.93 -2.21 -6.08
CA ASN A 257 -9.09 -2.78 -6.77
C ASN A 257 -9.79 -1.80 -7.72
N HIS A 258 -9.47 -0.51 -7.67
CA HIS A 258 -10.22 0.52 -8.41
C HIS A 258 -9.39 1.32 -9.40
N VAL A 259 -8.07 1.37 -9.24
CA VAL A 259 -7.20 2.14 -10.13
C VAL A 259 -6.00 1.32 -10.60
N ALA A 260 -5.26 1.85 -11.58
CA ALA A 260 -4.05 1.18 -12.09
C ALA A 260 -3.00 1.04 -10.99
N VAL A 261 -2.30 -0.09 -10.98
CA VAL A 261 -1.24 -0.40 -9.98
C VAL A 261 -0.15 0.68 -9.98
N THR A 262 0.22 1.19 -11.17
CA THR A 262 1.17 2.30 -11.31
C THR A 262 0.70 3.57 -10.61
N THR A 263 -0.60 3.88 -10.65
CA THR A 263 -1.18 5.01 -9.93
C THR A 263 -1.11 4.79 -8.42
N VAL A 264 -1.44 3.58 -7.95
CA VAL A 264 -1.33 3.26 -6.52
C VAL A 264 0.12 3.38 -6.07
N ALA A 265 1.07 2.84 -6.85
CA ALA A 265 2.49 2.80 -6.53
C ALA A 265 3.15 4.19 -6.32
N THR A 266 2.50 5.27 -6.77
CA THR A 266 3.01 6.64 -6.59
C THR A 266 3.21 7.05 -5.14
N TYR A 267 2.54 6.39 -4.18
CA TYR A 267 2.74 6.66 -2.76
C TYR A 267 4.20 6.49 -2.34
N ALA A 268 4.91 5.51 -2.91
CA ALA A 268 6.28 5.23 -2.54
C ALA A 268 7.24 6.39 -2.87
N TYR A 269 6.88 7.22 -3.84
CA TYR A 269 7.65 8.43 -4.17
C TYR A 269 7.22 9.64 -3.31
N VAL A 270 5.94 9.76 -3.00
CA VAL A 270 5.42 10.89 -2.22
C VAL A 270 5.76 10.78 -0.73
N ASN A 271 5.82 9.56 -0.19
CA ASN A 271 6.13 9.34 1.21
C ASN A 271 7.43 10.01 1.69
N PRO A 272 8.57 9.94 0.97
CA PRO A 272 9.78 10.68 1.35
C PRO A 272 9.59 12.20 1.40
N VAL A 273 8.79 12.76 0.48
CA VAL A 273 8.49 14.20 0.47
C VAL A 273 7.69 14.59 1.71
N VAL A 274 6.70 13.77 2.07
CA VAL A 274 5.92 13.97 3.30
C VAL A 274 6.81 13.84 4.55
N ALA A 275 7.72 12.86 4.57
CA ALA A 275 8.65 12.67 5.69
C ALA A 275 9.54 13.91 5.89
N VAL A 276 10.09 14.48 4.80
CA VAL A 276 10.89 15.74 4.86
C VAL A 276 10.02 16.91 5.32
N ALA A 277 8.79 17.05 4.79
CA ALA A 277 7.89 18.13 5.21
C ALA A 277 7.58 18.06 6.72
N LEU A 278 7.40 16.84 7.26
CA LEU A 278 7.21 16.63 8.69
C LEU A 278 8.47 16.93 9.51
N GLY A 279 9.66 16.60 8.97
CA GLY A 279 10.95 16.96 9.57
C GLY A 279 11.11 18.46 9.72
N VAL A 280 10.77 19.21 8.69
CA VAL A 280 10.76 20.69 8.73
C VAL A 280 9.75 21.21 9.75
N ALA A 281 8.52 20.71 9.72
CA ALA A 281 7.42 21.23 10.55
C ALA A 281 7.60 20.93 12.05
N PHE A 282 8.13 19.73 12.39
CA PHE A 282 8.15 19.25 13.78
C PHE A 282 9.55 19.11 14.39
N ARG A 283 10.61 19.07 13.56
CA ARG A 283 12.00 18.92 14.01
C ARG A 283 12.87 20.15 13.73
N GLY A 284 12.31 21.21 13.10
CA GLY A 284 13.03 22.42 12.76
C GLY A 284 14.11 22.21 11.67
N GLU A 285 13.96 21.16 10.85
CA GLU A 285 14.88 20.91 9.73
C GLU A 285 14.75 22.02 8.69
N THR A 286 15.84 22.35 8.00
CA THR A 286 15.84 23.40 6.98
C THR A 286 15.56 22.84 5.59
N LEU A 287 14.66 23.48 4.83
CA LEU A 287 14.50 23.18 3.41
C LEU A 287 15.73 23.62 2.65
N THR A 288 16.38 22.69 1.98
CA THR A 288 17.52 22.98 1.11
C THR A 288 17.09 23.10 -0.35
N PRO A 289 17.83 23.79 -1.23
CA PRO A 289 17.57 23.77 -2.68
C PRO A 289 17.51 22.35 -3.25
N ARG A 290 18.31 21.44 -2.70
CA ARG A 290 18.30 20.01 -3.03
C ARG A 290 16.96 19.36 -2.73
N SER A 291 16.40 19.62 -1.54
CA SER A 291 15.10 19.09 -1.13
C SER A 291 13.96 19.60 -2.01
N LEU A 292 14.00 20.88 -2.39
CA LEU A 292 13.02 21.49 -3.29
C LEU A 292 13.10 20.92 -4.70
N LEU A 293 14.29 20.76 -5.25
CA LEU A 293 14.50 20.13 -6.57
C LEU A 293 13.98 18.69 -6.57
N ALA A 294 14.35 17.92 -5.56
CA ALA A 294 13.91 16.53 -5.43
C ALA A 294 12.38 16.43 -5.33
N ALA A 295 11.74 17.27 -4.51
CA ALA A 295 10.28 17.31 -4.39
C ALA A 295 9.60 17.64 -5.73
N ALA A 296 10.15 18.62 -6.49
CA ALA A 296 9.63 18.97 -7.81
C ALA A 296 9.73 17.81 -8.81
N LEU A 297 10.87 17.10 -8.85
CA LEU A 297 11.05 15.91 -9.68
C LEU A 297 10.07 14.79 -9.30
N ILE A 298 9.89 14.53 -8.01
CA ILE A 298 8.98 13.51 -7.51
C ILE A 298 7.53 13.83 -7.89
N ILE A 299 7.09 15.07 -7.68
CA ILE A 299 5.73 15.50 -8.02
C ILE A 299 5.52 15.41 -9.54
N GLY A 300 6.48 15.88 -10.35
CA GLY A 300 6.43 15.75 -11.82
C GLY A 300 6.34 14.29 -12.27
N ALA A 301 7.10 13.40 -11.65
CA ALA A 301 7.06 11.96 -11.92
C ALA A 301 5.69 11.35 -11.59
N VAL A 302 5.09 11.70 -10.44
CA VAL A 302 3.76 11.25 -10.04
C VAL A 302 2.71 11.70 -11.06
N VAL A 303 2.76 12.97 -11.49
CA VAL A 303 1.86 13.49 -12.52
C VAL A 303 2.04 12.71 -13.83
N ALA A 304 3.27 12.46 -14.28
CA ALA A 304 3.54 11.70 -15.49
C ALA A 304 2.99 10.25 -15.40
N MET A 305 3.22 9.56 -14.26
CA MET A 305 2.73 8.20 -14.06
C MET A 305 1.19 8.12 -14.02
N VAL A 306 0.54 9.09 -13.39
CA VAL A 306 -0.93 9.15 -13.30
C VAL A 306 -1.57 9.51 -14.64
N SER A 307 -0.92 10.40 -15.41
CA SER A 307 -1.41 10.87 -16.72
C SER A 307 -1.12 9.88 -17.85
N GLY A 308 -0.08 9.06 -17.73
CA GLY A 308 0.38 8.12 -18.74
C GLY A 308 -0.50 6.88 -18.91
N ARG A 309 -1.77 6.91 -18.52
CA ARG A 309 -2.71 5.80 -18.73
C ARG A 309 -2.91 5.58 -20.23
N PRO A 310 -2.86 4.32 -20.72
CA PRO A 310 -3.41 4.04 -22.04
C PRO A 310 -4.86 4.49 -22.01
N ARG A 311 -5.25 5.41 -22.90
CA ARG A 311 -6.67 5.61 -23.22
C ARG A 311 -7.17 4.26 -23.68
N GLU A 312 -8.11 3.66 -22.97
CA GLU A 312 -8.81 2.50 -23.49
C GLU A 312 -9.36 2.90 -24.86
N ALA A 313 -8.90 2.20 -25.91
CA ALA A 313 -9.45 2.31 -27.25
C ALA A 313 -10.88 1.73 -27.18
N GLY A 314 -11.85 2.56 -26.84
CA GLY A 314 -13.22 2.16 -26.53
C GLY A 314 -14.22 3.29 -26.63
N GLU A 315 -13.84 4.43 -27.24
CA GLU A 315 -14.79 5.40 -27.77
C GLU A 315 -14.55 5.59 -29.27
N THR A 316 -14.66 4.49 -30.02
CA THR A 316 -15.16 4.61 -31.40
C THR A 316 -16.61 4.97 -31.23
N GLY A 317 -16.96 6.20 -31.67
CA GLY A 317 -18.31 6.69 -31.74
C GLY A 317 -19.24 5.73 -32.48
N PRO A 318 -20.56 5.95 -32.40
CA PRO A 318 -21.53 5.05 -33.02
C PRO A 318 -21.13 4.80 -34.45
N SER A 319 -21.05 3.51 -34.83
CA SER A 319 -20.84 3.08 -36.19
C SER A 319 -21.91 3.75 -37.07
N PRO A 320 -21.53 4.52 -38.11
CA PRO A 320 -22.50 5.10 -39.02
C PRO A 320 -22.82 4.09 -40.12
N ASP A 321 -23.41 2.94 -39.76
CA ASP A 321 -23.94 2.03 -40.78
C ASP A 321 -24.95 1.06 -40.15
N VAL A 322 -26.12 1.61 -39.78
CA VAL A 322 -27.39 0.92 -39.90
C VAL A 322 -28.35 1.91 -40.57
N ALA A 323 -27.99 2.29 -41.80
CA ALA A 323 -28.93 2.92 -42.70
C ALA A 323 -29.76 1.80 -43.32
N THR A 324 -31.04 1.80 -42.98
CA THR A 324 -32.17 1.45 -43.81
C THR A 324 -32.06 0.17 -44.66
N LEU A 325 -32.62 -0.91 -44.16
CA LEU A 325 -33.39 -1.84 -44.99
C LEU A 325 -34.87 -1.60 -44.66
N GLU A 326 -35.51 -0.74 -45.46
CA GLU A 326 -36.96 -0.72 -45.60
C GLU A 326 -37.40 -2.08 -46.16
N PRO A 327 -38.45 -2.71 -45.63
CA PRO A 327 -39.07 -3.82 -46.32
C PRO A 327 -39.91 -3.26 -47.50
N GLU A 328 -39.47 -3.54 -48.73
CA GLU A 328 -40.30 -3.40 -49.91
C GLU A 328 -41.57 -4.21 -49.75
N GLY A 329 -42.66 -3.55 -50.08
CA GLY A 329 -44.01 -4.02 -49.94
C GLY A 329 -44.34 -5.23 -50.78
N ASP A 330 -45.23 -6.04 -50.25
CA ASP A 330 -46.04 -7.01 -50.96
C ASP A 330 -47.14 -6.33 -51.74
N VAL A 331 -47.12 -6.58 -53.03
CA VAL A 331 -48.28 -6.48 -53.94
C VAL A 331 -48.59 -7.90 -54.39
N GLN A 332 -49.68 -8.40 -53.99
CA GLN A 332 -50.73 -9.28 -54.49
C GLN A 332 -51.17 -10.33 -53.47
#